data_2103c76d904b74da4b9b43b6c4620dad
#
_entry.id   2103c76d904b74da4b9b43b6c4620dad
#
_cell.length_a   1.000
_cell.length_b   1.000
_cell.length_c   1.000
_cell.angle_alpha   90.00
_cell.angle_beta   90.00
_cell.angle_gamma   90.00
#
_symmetry.space_group_name_H-M   'P 1'
#
loop_
_entity.id
_entity.type
_entity.pdbx_description
1 polymer ?
#
loop_
_entity_poly.entity_id
_entity_poly.type
_entity_poly.pdbx_seq_one_letter_code
_entity_poly.pdbx_strand_id
1 'polypeptide(L)'
;MDNWNQFSLEGIGEEIKEILYSYVKAESITYSPGEKQAESFFLSYFKNLPYWQEHPECVGTKPVKDDPFGRAAAFAMVRGKGDRTIVFVHHNDVVTVEDYDRLRPLAFSPDELEIELKKRAASFSEEIRNDLASDAYLYGRGVCDMKGGGSIQMALLRRYSELVRRSPEALPGNLIVLAVPDEENLSAGMRAAVTLLAELKAQYGFTYQLMINSEPHQRKDPETGVFSMGSVGKLMPFFYIRGYLAHVGKVFEGFNPMNLLSAIVQKTGQHGPLGHRRQ
;
A
#
# COMPACT_ATOMS: atom_id res chain seq x y z
N MET A 1 12.09 21.38 -28.87
CA MET A 1 10.63 21.28 -29.10
C MET A 1 10.16 20.08 -28.28
N ASP A 2 9.20 20.33 -27.41
CA ASP A 2 8.87 19.38 -26.32
C ASP A 2 8.20 18.11 -26.85
N ASN A 3 8.90 16.99 -26.74
CA ASN A 3 8.38 15.66 -27.12
C ASN A 3 7.21 15.16 -26.22
N TRP A 4 6.75 16.00 -25.29
CA TRP A 4 5.59 15.71 -24.43
C TRP A 4 4.27 15.56 -25.18
N ASN A 5 4.17 16.06 -26.43
CA ASN A 5 2.99 15.87 -27.29
C ASN A 5 2.72 14.39 -27.64
N GLN A 6 3.63 13.47 -27.32
CA GLN A 6 3.46 12.03 -27.55
C GLN A 6 3.00 11.28 -26.29
N PHE A 7 2.96 11.92 -25.12
CA PHE A 7 2.45 11.34 -23.89
C PHE A 7 0.94 11.53 -23.81
N SER A 8 0.19 10.45 -23.77
CA SER A 8 -1.27 10.47 -23.68
C SER A 8 -1.73 9.75 -22.44
N LEU A 9 -2.69 10.35 -21.74
CA LEU A 9 -3.44 9.74 -20.65
C LEU A 9 -4.83 9.25 -21.10
N GLU A 10 -5.11 9.29 -22.39
CA GLU A 10 -6.37 8.79 -22.94
C GLU A 10 -6.57 7.31 -22.60
N GLY A 11 -7.75 6.97 -22.07
CA GLY A 11 -8.09 5.62 -21.65
C GLY A 11 -7.37 5.12 -20.38
N ILE A 12 -6.56 5.95 -19.71
CA ILE A 12 -5.80 5.50 -18.51
C ILE A 12 -6.73 5.10 -17.36
N GLY A 13 -7.92 5.68 -17.26
CA GLY A 13 -8.89 5.34 -16.22
C GLY A 13 -9.35 3.88 -16.30
N GLU A 14 -9.66 3.40 -17.50
CA GLU A 14 -10.04 2.01 -17.72
C GLU A 14 -8.84 1.06 -17.45
N GLU A 15 -7.66 1.44 -17.89
CA GLU A 15 -6.44 0.69 -17.62
C GLU A 15 -6.16 0.55 -16.12
N ILE A 16 -6.29 1.65 -15.34
CA ILE A 16 -6.14 1.63 -13.89
C ILE A 16 -7.18 0.69 -13.26
N LYS A 17 -8.43 0.74 -13.72
CA LYS A 17 -9.51 -0.11 -13.25
C LYS A 17 -9.20 -1.59 -13.49
N GLU A 18 -8.76 -1.96 -14.68
CA GLU A 18 -8.38 -3.33 -15.02
C GLU A 18 -7.21 -3.85 -14.17
N ILE A 19 -6.19 -3.01 -13.95
CA ILE A 19 -5.06 -3.35 -13.07
C ILE A 19 -5.57 -3.57 -11.65
N LEU A 20 -6.40 -2.65 -11.13
CA LEU A 20 -6.92 -2.70 -9.76
C LEU A 20 -7.77 -3.95 -9.53
N TYR A 21 -8.68 -4.29 -10.46
CA TYR A 21 -9.49 -5.51 -10.37
C TYR A 21 -8.63 -6.76 -10.26
N SER A 22 -7.59 -6.83 -11.07
CA SER A 22 -6.68 -7.97 -11.05
C SER A 22 -5.79 -7.99 -9.81
N TYR A 23 -5.36 -6.81 -9.35
CA TYR A 23 -4.51 -6.68 -8.18
C TYR A 23 -5.25 -7.02 -6.88
N VAL A 24 -6.51 -6.63 -6.75
CA VAL A 24 -7.34 -6.94 -5.58
C VAL A 24 -7.52 -8.45 -5.42
N LYS A 25 -7.65 -9.21 -6.50
CA LYS A 25 -7.76 -10.69 -6.47
C LYS A 25 -6.52 -11.39 -5.91
N ALA A 26 -5.37 -10.73 -5.85
CA ALA A 26 -4.20 -11.23 -5.14
C ALA A 26 -4.41 -11.05 -3.62
N GLU A 27 -4.83 -12.13 -2.95
CA GLU A 27 -5.05 -12.13 -1.50
C GLU A 27 -3.73 -11.93 -0.75
N SER A 28 -3.51 -10.73 -0.23
CA SER A 28 -2.23 -10.35 0.35
C SER A 28 -2.37 -9.85 1.79
N ILE A 29 -3.07 -10.62 2.62
CA ILE A 29 -3.20 -10.29 4.04
C ILE A 29 -1.81 -10.19 4.67
N THR A 30 -1.56 -9.08 5.37
CA THR A 30 -0.27 -8.76 5.98
C THR A 30 0.22 -9.88 6.90
N TYR A 31 1.54 -10.06 6.95
CA TYR A 31 2.22 -11.10 7.70
C TYR A 31 1.70 -12.50 7.40
N SER A 32 1.44 -12.80 6.13
CA SER A 32 1.00 -14.10 5.64
C SER A 32 1.71 -14.50 4.34
N PRO A 33 1.68 -15.80 3.97
CA PRO A 33 2.18 -16.25 2.65
C PRO A 33 1.43 -15.62 1.48
N GLY A 34 0.21 -15.12 1.70
CA GLY A 34 -0.63 -14.48 0.69
C GLY A 34 0.01 -13.25 0.05
N GLU A 35 0.87 -12.52 0.77
CA GLU A 35 1.57 -11.35 0.22
C GLU A 35 2.42 -11.68 -1.02
N LYS A 36 2.88 -12.94 -1.17
CA LYS A 36 3.57 -13.42 -2.39
C LYS A 36 2.69 -13.39 -3.63
N GLN A 37 1.37 -13.44 -3.51
CA GLN A 37 0.47 -13.33 -4.66
C GLN A 37 0.48 -11.92 -5.23
N ALA A 38 0.47 -10.90 -4.37
CA ALA A 38 0.56 -9.51 -4.79
C ALA A 38 1.92 -9.18 -5.41
N GLU A 39 3.03 -9.67 -4.82
CA GLU A 39 4.37 -9.59 -5.41
C GLU A 39 4.40 -10.24 -6.81
N SER A 40 3.85 -11.45 -6.94
CA SER A 40 3.81 -12.19 -8.19
C SER A 40 2.96 -11.49 -9.25
N PHE A 41 1.83 -10.90 -8.86
CA PHE A 41 1.00 -10.09 -9.75
C PHE A 41 1.79 -8.90 -10.31
N PHE A 42 2.41 -8.10 -9.44
CA PHE A 42 3.21 -6.95 -9.83
C PHE A 42 4.31 -7.33 -10.83
N LEU A 43 5.08 -8.36 -10.51
CA LEU A 43 6.16 -8.83 -11.38
C LEU A 43 5.64 -9.33 -12.73
N SER A 44 4.56 -10.12 -12.72
CA SER A 44 3.99 -10.68 -13.95
C SER A 44 3.42 -9.58 -14.84
N TYR A 45 2.78 -8.57 -14.27
CA TYR A 45 2.26 -7.43 -15.02
C TYR A 45 3.37 -6.77 -15.83
N PHE A 46 4.47 -6.38 -15.19
CA PHE A 46 5.55 -5.69 -15.90
C PHE A 46 6.34 -6.60 -16.84
N LYS A 47 6.69 -7.82 -16.42
CA LYS A 47 7.46 -8.76 -17.26
C LYS A 47 6.76 -9.12 -18.58
N ASN A 48 5.44 -9.01 -18.64
CA ASN A 48 4.67 -9.26 -19.86
C ASN A 48 4.62 -8.05 -20.82
N LEU A 49 5.10 -6.89 -20.40
CA LEU A 49 5.11 -5.68 -21.23
C LEU A 49 6.40 -5.55 -22.05
N PRO A 50 6.32 -5.06 -23.29
CA PRO A 50 7.44 -5.05 -24.23
C PRO A 50 8.72 -4.38 -23.69
N TYR A 51 8.61 -3.26 -22.97
CA TYR A 51 9.77 -2.56 -22.41
C TYR A 51 10.58 -3.46 -21.48
N TRP A 52 9.91 -4.20 -20.58
CA TRP A 52 10.61 -5.07 -19.62
C TRP A 52 11.03 -6.42 -20.20
N GLN A 53 10.48 -6.81 -21.34
CA GLN A 53 11.01 -7.92 -22.14
C GLN A 53 12.34 -7.53 -22.81
N GLU A 54 12.45 -6.28 -23.26
CA GLU A 54 13.67 -5.70 -23.84
C GLU A 54 14.71 -5.33 -22.76
N HIS A 55 14.25 -5.00 -21.53
CA HIS A 55 15.07 -4.56 -20.39
C HIS A 55 14.76 -5.37 -19.13
N PRO A 56 15.07 -6.68 -19.10
CA PRO A 56 14.71 -7.54 -17.96
C PRO A 56 15.35 -7.13 -16.63
N GLU A 57 16.47 -6.40 -16.67
CA GLU A 57 17.14 -5.83 -15.49
C GLU A 57 16.35 -4.69 -14.83
N CYS A 58 15.35 -4.14 -15.53
CA CYS A 58 14.50 -3.06 -15.06
C CYS A 58 13.27 -3.54 -14.26
N VAL A 59 13.16 -4.82 -13.94
CA VAL A 59 12.13 -5.39 -13.07
C VAL A 59 12.70 -6.53 -12.23
N GLY A 60 12.38 -6.53 -10.94
CA GLY A 60 12.93 -7.56 -10.04
C GLY A 60 12.46 -7.41 -8.61
N THR A 61 13.17 -8.08 -7.70
CA THR A 61 12.84 -8.07 -6.28
C THR A 61 14.08 -7.91 -5.41
N LYS A 62 13.87 -7.39 -4.20
CA LYS A 62 14.82 -7.43 -3.09
C LYS A 62 14.21 -8.22 -1.95
N PRO A 63 14.75 -9.40 -1.60
CA PRO A 63 14.23 -10.22 -0.50
C PRO A 63 14.24 -9.47 0.84
N VAL A 64 13.20 -9.65 1.63
CA VAL A 64 13.18 -9.25 3.04
C VAL A 64 14.08 -10.22 3.81
N LYS A 65 15.01 -9.64 4.57
CA LYS A 65 15.99 -10.45 5.33
C LYS A 65 15.28 -11.26 6.42
N ASP A 66 15.64 -12.54 6.54
CA ASP A 66 15.17 -13.48 7.56
C ASP A 66 13.61 -13.59 7.61
N ASP A 67 12.95 -13.38 6.47
CA ASP A 67 11.49 -13.41 6.39
C ASP A 67 10.94 -14.84 6.35
N PRO A 68 9.98 -15.20 7.25
CA PRO A 68 9.45 -16.56 7.32
C PRO A 68 8.63 -16.99 6.10
N PHE A 69 8.14 -16.01 5.31
CA PHE A 69 7.30 -16.25 4.13
C PHE A 69 8.05 -16.05 2.80
N GLY A 70 9.32 -15.65 2.86
CA GLY A 70 10.13 -15.38 1.67
C GLY A 70 9.63 -14.20 0.84
N ARG A 71 9.01 -13.19 1.49
CA ARG A 71 8.51 -11.97 0.85
C ARG A 71 9.66 -11.10 0.36
N ALA A 72 9.39 -10.26 -0.63
CA ALA A 72 10.36 -9.34 -1.16
C ALA A 72 9.73 -8.00 -1.56
N ALA A 73 10.48 -6.93 -1.48
CA ALA A 73 10.13 -5.68 -2.15
C ALA A 73 10.31 -5.86 -3.65
N ALA A 74 9.24 -5.68 -4.42
CA ALA A 74 9.28 -5.72 -5.87
C ALA A 74 9.50 -4.33 -6.44
N PHE A 75 10.16 -4.27 -7.61
CA PHE A 75 10.34 -3.01 -8.32
C PHE A 75 10.18 -3.18 -9.82
N ALA A 76 9.77 -2.10 -10.47
CA ALA A 76 9.86 -1.90 -11.90
C ALA A 76 10.35 -0.49 -12.16
N MET A 77 11.21 -0.31 -13.18
CA MET A 77 11.72 1.01 -13.52
C MET A 77 11.71 1.25 -15.02
N VAL A 78 11.58 2.52 -15.39
CA VAL A 78 11.78 3.02 -16.75
C VAL A 78 12.95 3.98 -16.71
N ARG A 79 13.96 3.72 -17.53
CA ARG A 79 15.15 4.54 -17.62
C ARG A 79 15.01 5.53 -18.77
N GLY A 80 15.19 6.79 -18.45
CA GLY A 80 15.30 7.88 -19.43
C GLY A 80 16.72 8.43 -19.46
N LYS A 81 16.83 9.71 -19.73
CA LYS A 81 18.10 10.42 -19.90
C LYS A 81 18.60 11.01 -18.57
N GLY A 82 19.85 10.78 -18.24
CA GLY A 82 20.48 11.34 -17.03
C GLY A 82 20.22 10.53 -15.77
N ASP A 83 20.49 11.13 -14.63
CA ASP A 83 20.56 10.47 -13.33
C ASP A 83 19.38 10.81 -12.39
N ARG A 84 18.65 11.89 -12.68
CA ARG A 84 17.52 12.32 -11.84
C ARG A 84 16.43 11.24 -11.83
N THR A 85 15.99 10.85 -10.64
CA THR A 85 15.09 9.71 -10.47
C THR A 85 13.96 10.06 -9.51
N ILE A 86 12.74 9.77 -9.92
CA ILE A 86 11.55 9.82 -9.07
C ILE A 86 11.16 8.39 -8.70
N VAL A 87 10.86 8.17 -7.44
CA VAL A 87 10.42 6.89 -6.89
C VAL A 87 8.95 7.01 -6.50
N PHE A 88 8.12 6.12 -7.03
CA PHE A 88 6.78 5.87 -6.52
C PHE A 88 6.84 4.65 -5.61
N VAL A 89 6.10 4.66 -4.53
CA VAL A 89 6.00 3.54 -3.61
C VAL A 89 4.54 3.29 -3.23
N HIS A 90 4.18 2.03 -3.15
CA HIS A 90 2.93 1.58 -2.54
C HIS A 90 3.17 0.28 -1.78
N HIS A 91 2.38 0.04 -0.74
CA HIS A 91 2.35 -1.28 -0.14
C HIS A 91 1.37 -2.18 -0.89
N ASN A 92 1.65 -3.47 -0.87
CA ASN A 92 0.85 -4.47 -1.57
C ASN A 92 0.14 -5.45 -0.64
N ASP A 93 0.42 -5.38 0.65
CA ASP A 93 -0.30 -6.09 1.70
C ASP A 93 -1.57 -5.34 2.11
N VAL A 94 -2.43 -6.02 2.83
CA VAL A 94 -3.72 -5.50 3.32
C VAL A 94 -3.99 -6.06 4.71
N VAL A 95 -4.78 -5.33 5.51
CA VAL A 95 -5.26 -5.84 6.81
C VAL A 95 -6.18 -7.04 6.64
N THR A 96 -6.53 -7.69 7.75
CA THR A 96 -7.43 -8.86 7.76
C THR A 96 -8.81 -8.54 7.20
N VAL A 97 -9.59 -9.58 6.90
CA VAL A 97 -10.95 -9.48 6.35
C VAL A 97 -12.02 -9.85 7.38
N GLU A 98 -11.66 -9.85 8.67
CA GLU A 98 -12.57 -10.21 9.76
C GLU A 98 -13.81 -9.29 9.83
N ASP A 99 -13.65 -8.04 9.50
CA ASP A 99 -14.68 -7.01 9.42
C ASP A 99 -15.71 -7.23 8.31
N TYR A 100 -15.43 -8.12 7.35
CA TYR A 100 -16.40 -8.52 6.32
C TYR A 100 -17.44 -9.54 6.81
N ASP A 101 -17.27 -10.11 8.01
CA ASP A 101 -18.17 -11.10 8.62
C ASP A 101 -18.54 -12.22 7.62
N ARG A 102 -19.79 -12.35 7.22
CA ARG A 102 -20.27 -13.38 6.28
C ARG A 102 -19.80 -13.16 4.84
N LEU A 103 -19.32 -11.98 4.52
CA LEU A 103 -18.81 -11.63 3.18
C LEU A 103 -17.30 -11.88 3.05
N ARG A 104 -16.61 -12.38 4.07
CA ARG A 104 -15.16 -12.69 4.02
C ARG A 104 -14.71 -13.42 2.76
N PRO A 105 -15.41 -14.46 2.30
CA PRO A 105 -14.99 -15.16 1.08
C PRO A 105 -15.01 -14.30 -0.18
N LEU A 106 -15.69 -13.15 -0.14
CA LEU A 106 -15.85 -12.23 -1.26
C LEU A 106 -14.95 -10.99 -1.14
N ALA A 107 -14.18 -10.85 -0.05
CA ALA A 107 -13.39 -9.65 0.23
C ALA A 107 -12.39 -9.30 -0.90
N PHE A 108 -11.96 -10.30 -1.66
CA PHE A 108 -11.04 -10.17 -2.79
C PHE A 108 -11.70 -10.42 -4.17
N SER A 109 -13.03 -10.46 -4.20
CA SER A 109 -13.85 -10.68 -5.40
C SER A 109 -14.76 -9.47 -5.63
N PRO A 110 -14.27 -8.36 -6.22
CA PRO A 110 -15.02 -7.11 -6.31
C PRO A 110 -16.42 -7.24 -6.91
N ASP A 111 -16.56 -8.00 -7.99
CA ASP A 111 -17.84 -8.15 -8.71
C ASP A 111 -18.87 -8.89 -7.85
N GLU A 112 -18.48 -10.02 -7.26
CA GLU A 112 -19.35 -10.84 -6.42
C GLU A 112 -19.71 -10.10 -5.11
N LEU A 113 -18.73 -9.37 -4.55
CA LEU A 113 -18.93 -8.57 -3.37
C LEU A 113 -19.95 -7.46 -3.62
N GLU A 114 -19.83 -6.74 -4.72
CA GLU A 114 -20.78 -5.69 -5.10
C GLU A 114 -22.20 -6.22 -5.24
N ILE A 115 -22.37 -7.37 -5.92
CA ILE A 115 -23.66 -8.04 -6.06
C ILE A 115 -24.26 -8.34 -4.68
N GLU A 116 -23.47 -8.88 -3.75
CA GLU A 116 -23.94 -9.21 -2.41
C GLU A 116 -24.26 -7.97 -1.57
N LEU A 117 -23.49 -6.89 -1.72
CA LEU A 117 -23.77 -5.60 -1.07
C LEU A 117 -25.08 -4.99 -1.59
N LYS A 118 -25.32 -4.99 -2.91
CA LYS A 118 -26.56 -4.50 -3.53
C LYS A 118 -27.79 -5.29 -3.05
N LYS A 119 -27.70 -6.60 -2.88
CA LYS A 119 -28.79 -7.42 -2.27
C LYS A 119 -29.15 -7.00 -0.85
N ARG A 120 -28.20 -6.45 -0.11
CA ARG A 120 -28.35 -6.01 1.28
C ARG A 120 -28.58 -4.51 1.42
N ALA A 121 -28.76 -3.78 0.34
CA ALA A 121 -28.84 -2.31 0.32
C ALA A 121 -29.86 -1.76 1.31
N ALA A 122 -31.00 -2.45 1.51
CA ALA A 122 -32.06 -2.02 2.45
C ALA A 122 -31.57 -1.94 3.92
N SER A 123 -30.49 -2.62 4.29
CA SER A 123 -29.91 -2.60 5.64
C SER A 123 -28.90 -1.48 5.88
N PHE A 124 -28.52 -0.74 4.84
CA PHE A 124 -27.54 0.33 4.91
C PHE A 124 -28.15 1.72 5.05
N SER A 125 -27.34 2.69 5.44
CA SER A 125 -27.70 4.11 5.43
C SER A 125 -28.06 4.59 4.03
N GLU A 126 -28.75 5.72 3.93
CA GLU A 126 -29.11 6.33 2.65
C GLU A 126 -27.87 6.68 1.82
N GLU A 127 -26.81 7.18 2.46
CA GLU A 127 -25.54 7.51 1.84
C GLU A 127 -24.93 6.27 1.16
N ILE A 128 -24.80 5.15 1.88
CA ILE A 128 -24.25 3.90 1.33
C ILE A 128 -25.12 3.35 0.20
N ARG A 129 -26.45 3.48 0.30
CA ARG A 129 -27.36 3.06 -0.79
C ARG A 129 -27.14 3.89 -2.05
N ASN A 130 -26.92 5.20 -1.90
CA ASN A 130 -26.64 6.08 -3.02
C ASN A 130 -25.31 5.74 -3.67
N ASP A 131 -24.28 5.46 -2.87
CA ASP A 131 -22.98 5.01 -3.36
C ASP A 131 -23.08 3.70 -4.15
N LEU A 132 -23.80 2.71 -3.61
CA LEU A 132 -24.05 1.42 -4.29
C LEU A 132 -24.86 1.57 -5.59
N ALA A 133 -25.73 2.57 -5.67
CA ALA A 133 -26.55 2.83 -6.86
C ALA A 133 -25.82 3.65 -7.93
N SER A 134 -24.75 4.33 -7.57
CA SER A 134 -24.04 5.26 -8.45
C SER A 134 -23.12 4.57 -9.47
N ASP A 135 -22.76 3.30 -9.26
CA ASP A 135 -21.75 2.55 -10.01
C ASP A 135 -20.37 3.27 -10.08
N ALA A 136 -20.15 4.24 -9.19
CA ALA A 136 -18.92 5.04 -9.15
C ALA A 136 -17.85 4.46 -8.19
N TYR A 137 -18.17 3.40 -7.48
CA TYR A 137 -17.31 2.79 -6.47
C TYR A 137 -16.92 1.37 -6.84
N LEU A 138 -15.75 0.98 -6.39
CA LEU A 138 -15.26 -0.40 -6.47
C LEU A 138 -15.09 -0.91 -5.04
N TYR A 139 -15.58 -2.10 -4.78
CA TYR A 139 -15.62 -2.69 -3.44
C TYR A 139 -14.63 -3.85 -3.32
N GLY A 140 -13.89 -3.91 -2.21
CA GLY A 140 -12.96 -5.00 -1.94
C GLY A 140 -11.87 -4.61 -0.95
N ARG A 141 -11.26 -5.59 -0.31
CA ARG A 141 -10.12 -5.36 0.56
C ARG A 141 -8.91 -4.89 -0.25
N GLY A 142 -8.31 -3.77 0.19
CA GLY A 142 -7.15 -3.18 -0.47
C GLY A 142 -7.47 -2.30 -1.70
N VAL A 143 -8.75 -2.16 -2.09
CA VAL A 143 -9.15 -1.27 -3.19
C VAL A 143 -8.67 0.16 -2.95
N CYS A 144 -8.92 0.70 -1.76
CA CYS A 144 -8.52 2.04 -1.38
C CYS A 144 -7.10 2.04 -0.79
N ASP A 145 -6.87 1.21 0.19
CA ASP A 145 -5.64 1.09 0.96
C ASP A 145 -4.92 -0.23 0.63
N MET A 146 -3.79 -0.19 -0.19
CA MET A 146 -3.58 0.95 -1.09
C MET A 146 -3.33 0.49 -2.54
N LYS A 147 -3.92 -0.66 -2.96
CA LYS A 147 -3.76 -1.18 -4.34
C LYS A 147 -4.30 -0.21 -5.41
N GLY A 148 -5.28 0.66 -5.04
CA GLY A 148 -5.75 1.73 -5.91
C GLY A 148 -4.63 2.69 -6.29
N GLY A 149 -3.92 3.22 -5.30
CA GLY A 149 -2.74 4.05 -5.52
C GLY A 149 -1.64 3.32 -6.28
N GLY A 150 -1.40 2.04 -5.95
CA GLY A 150 -0.47 1.18 -6.67
C GLY A 150 -0.83 1.00 -8.14
N SER A 151 -2.11 0.80 -8.45
CA SER A 151 -2.59 0.64 -9.83
C SER A 151 -2.38 1.89 -10.68
N ILE A 152 -2.58 3.08 -10.08
CA ILE A 152 -2.26 4.37 -10.74
C ILE A 152 -0.77 4.44 -11.07
N GLN A 153 0.10 4.09 -10.12
CA GLN A 153 1.56 4.10 -10.32
C GLN A 153 1.98 3.12 -11.42
N MET A 154 1.39 1.92 -11.44
CA MET A 154 1.67 0.89 -12.45
C MET A 154 1.25 1.33 -13.86
N ALA A 155 0.03 1.86 -14.01
CA ALA A 155 -0.46 2.38 -15.28
C ALA A 155 0.42 3.54 -15.80
N LEU A 156 0.76 4.49 -14.94
CA LEU A 156 1.65 5.59 -15.30
C LEU A 156 3.01 5.08 -15.77
N LEU A 157 3.64 4.16 -15.03
CA LEU A 157 4.95 3.63 -15.42
C LEU A 157 4.89 2.91 -16.77
N ARG A 158 3.81 2.16 -17.05
CA ARG A 158 3.57 1.56 -18.36
C ARG A 158 3.52 2.63 -19.46
N ARG A 159 2.75 3.72 -19.27
CA ARG A 159 2.66 4.81 -20.27
C ARG A 159 4.01 5.46 -20.53
N TYR A 160 4.83 5.69 -19.49
CA TYR A 160 6.19 6.18 -19.67
C TYR A 160 7.10 5.17 -20.38
N SER A 161 6.93 3.87 -20.16
CA SER A 161 7.68 2.85 -20.89
C SER A 161 7.38 2.87 -22.40
N GLU A 162 6.12 3.05 -22.77
CA GLU A 162 5.69 3.20 -24.16
C GLU A 162 6.23 4.48 -24.81
N LEU A 163 6.31 5.59 -24.04
CA LEU A 163 6.93 6.83 -24.50
C LEU A 163 8.41 6.63 -24.80
N VAL A 164 9.16 6.05 -23.86
CA VAL A 164 10.61 5.82 -24.00
C VAL A 164 10.93 4.84 -25.12
N ARG A 165 10.13 3.81 -25.33
CA ARG A 165 10.30 2.88 -26.47
C ARG A 165 10.15 3.57 -27.84
N ARG A 166 9.24 4.54 -27.93
CA ARG A 166 9.03 5.34 -29.16
C ARG A 166 10.05 6.47 -29.30
N SER A 167 10.44 7.06 -28.20
CA SER A 167 11.34 8.22 -28.16
C SER A 167 12.22 8.17 -26.91
N PRO A 168 13.38 7.50 -26.95
CA PRO A 168 14.26 7.31 -25.78
C PRO A 168 14.69 8.61 -25.10
N GLU A 169 14.73 9.71 -25.85
CA GLU A 169 15.12 11.02 -25.35
C GLU A 169 13.97 11.81 -24.69
N ALA A 170 12.72 11.30 -24.75
CA ALA A 170 11.56 12.03 -24.27
C ALA A 170 11.47 12.10 -22.74
N LEU A 171 12.06 11.14 -22.02
CA LEU A 171 12.06 11.12 -20.56
C LEU A 171 13.40 11.66 -20.02
N PRO A 172 13.42 12.84 -19.37
CA PRO A 172 14.66 13.50 -18.93
C PRO A 172 15.26 12.93 -17.64
N GLY A 173 14.74 11.83 -17.12
CA GLY A 173 15.19 11.17 -15.91
C GLY A 173 14.66 9.75 -15.84
N ASN A 174 14.64 9.17 -14.67
CA ASN A 174 14.20 7.79 -14.45
C ASN A 174 12.99 7.74 -13.52
N LEU A 175 12.17 6.71 -13.70
CA LEU A 175 11.02 6.44 -12.84
C LEU A 175 11.16 5.04 -12.27
N ILE A 176 10.90 4.88 -10.98
CA ILE A 176 10.86 3.59 -10.28
C ILE A 176 9.52 3.48 -9.58
N VAL A 177 8.87 2.33 -9.69
CA VAL A 177 7.73 1.94 -8.86
C VAL A 177 8.17 0.81 -7.97
N LEU A 178 7.93 0.96 -6.67
CA LEU A 178 8.16 -0.04 -5.63
C LEU A 178 6.82 -0.58 -5.11
N ALA A 179 6.69 -1.89 -5.04
CA ALA A 179 5.60 -2.57 -4.33
C ALA A 179 6.20 -3.30 -3.13
N VAL A 180 5.82 -2.87 -1.92
CA VAL A 180 6.45 -3.34 -0.67
C VAL A 180 5.46 -4.12 0.19
N PRO A 181 5.84 -5.27 0.75
CA PRO A 181 5.03 -6.03 1.70
C PRO A 181 5.17 -5.49 3.13
N ASP A 182 4.26 -5.92 4.03
CA ASP A 182 4.36 -5.79 5.48
C ASP A 182 4.19 -4.34 6.00
N GLU A 183 3.56 -3.43 5.23
CA GLU A 183 3.35 -2.05 5.71
C GLU A 183 2.41 -2.03 6.89
N GLU A 184 1.32 -2.80 6.81
CA GLU A 184 0.26 -2.91 7.82
C GLU A 184 0.73 -3.58 9.14
N ASN A 185 2.00 -3.96 9.21
CA ASN A 185 2.62 -4.56 10.40
C ASN A 185 3.92 -3.82 10.77
N LEU A 186 5.08 -4.29 10.34
CA LEU A 186 6.39 -3.78 10.74
C LEU A 186 7.18 -3.12 9.61
N SER A 187 6.62 -2.97 8.42
CA SER A 187 7.23 -2.35 7.24
C SER A 187 8.56 -3.00 6.83
N ALA A 188 8.64 -4.32 6.92
CA ALA A 188 9.85 -5.06 6.57
C ALA A 188 10.22 -4.89 5.08
N GLY A 189 9.20 -4.81 4.21
CA GLY A 189 9.38 -4.56 2.78
C GLY A 189 10.04 -3.23 2.49
N MET A 190 9.65 -2.16 3.19
CA MET A 190 10.27 -0.85 2.98
C MET A 190 11.75 -0.83 3.39
N ARG A 191 12.13 -1.58 4.45
CA ARG A 191 13.55 -1.73 4.81
C ARG A 191 14.37 -2.44 3.72
N ALA A 192 13.79 -3.45 3.08
CA ALA A 192 14.42 -4.11 1.92
C ALA A 192 14.49 -3.15 0.72
N ALA A 193 13.44 -2.38 0.45
CA ALA A 193 13.39 -1.40 -0.62
C ALA A 193 14.44 -0.30 -0.48
N VAL A 194 14.70 0.20 0.73
CA VAL A 194 15.79 1.18 0.99
C VAL A 194 17.16 0.60 0.59
N THR A 195 17.41 -0.66 0.92
CA THR A 195 18.64 -1.35 0.50
C THR A 195 18.73 -1.48 -1.01
N LEU A 196 17.61 -1.87 -1.67
CA LEU A 196 17.51 -1.92 -3.13
C LEU A 196 17.82 -0.56 -3.77
N LEU A 197 17.22 0.51 -3.27
CA LEU A 197 17.46 1.86 -3.80
C LEU A 197 18.94 2.27 -3.68
N ALA A 198 19.60 1.90 -2.58
CA ALA A 198 21.03 2.15 -2.44
C ALA A 198 21.88 1.36 -3.47
N GLU A 199 21.51 0.12 -3.75
CA GLU A 199 22.15 -0.72 -4.77
C GLU A 199 21.93 -0.15 -6.18
N LEU A 200 20.70 0.22 -6.52
CA LEU A 200 20.37 0.84 -7.82
C LEU A 200 21.11 2.17 -8.00
N LYS A 201 21.21 2.98 -6.94
CA LYS A 201 22.02 4.19 -6.96
C LYS A 201 23.49 3.91 -7.27
N ALA A 202 24.07 2.91 -6.63
CA ALA A 202 25.48 2.53 -6.88
C ALA A 202 25.67 1.99 -8.30
N GLN A 203 24.71 1.22 -8.82
CA GLN A 203 24.80 0.58 -10.14
C GLN A 203 24.59 1.57 -11.28
N TYR A 204 23.63 2.49 -11.17
CA TYR A 204 23.19 3.38 -12.26
C TYR A 204 23.53 4.86 -12.05
N GLY A 205 24.09 5.23 -10.90
CA GLY A 205 24.39 6.62 -10.58
C GLY A 205 23.16 7.48 -10.25
N PHE A 206 22.03 6.89 -9.85
CA PHE A 206 20.78 7.61 -9.64
C PHE A 206 20.88 8.69 -8.57
N THR A 207 20.24 9.84 -8.86
CA THR A 207 20.03 10.93 -7.91
C THR A 207 18.54 11.02 -7.60
N TYR A 208 18.12 10.49 -6.46
CA TYR A 208 16.72 10.49 -6.03
C TYR A 208 16.26 11.91 -5.69
N GLN A 209 15.28 12.42 -6.43
CA GLN A 209 14.74 13.77 -6.28
C GLN A 209 13.49 13.80 -5.41
N LEU A 210 12.64 12.79 -5.54
CA LEU A 210 11.34 12.74 -4.91
C LEU A 210 10.92 11.28 -4.72
N MET A 211 10.25 11.00 -3.60
CA MET A 211 9.51 9.77 -3.37
C MET A 211 8.04 10.12 -3.16
N ILE A 212 7.16 9.47 -3.90
CA ILE A 212 5.71 9.69 -3.87
C ILE A 212 5.05 8.41 -3.38
N ASN A 213 4.35 8.50 -2.25
CA ASN A 213 3.45 7.48 -1.75
C ASN A 213 2.02 7.85 -2.11
N SER A 214 1.27 6.94 -2.73
CA SER A 214 -0.11 7.17 -3.18
C SER A 214 -1.14 6.62 -2.20
N GLU A 215 -0.86 6.77 -0.89
CA GLU A 215 -1.79 6.44 0.19
C GLU A 215 -3.12 7.17 0.05
N PRO A 216 -4.25 6.52 0.39
CA PRO A 216 -5.53 7.18 0.43
C PRO A 216 -5.52 8.29 1.47
N HIS A 217 -6.11 9.42 1.13
CA HIS A 217 -6.24 10.53 2.04
C HIS A 217 -7.67 11.04 2.10
N GLN A 218 -8.19 11.17 3.31
CA GLN A 218 -9.54 11.71 3.49
C GLN A 218 -9.53 13.20 3.13
N ARG A 219 -10.28 13.58 2.11
CA ARG A 219 -10.47 14.98 1.76
C ARG A 219 -11.32 15.69 2.80
N LYS A 220 -11.02 16.94 3.08
CA LYS A 220 -11.88 17.80 3.91
C LYS A 220 -13.11 18.29 3.15
N ASP A 221 -12.96 18.45 1.85
CA ASP A 221 -14.01 18.85 0.91
C ASP A 221 -13.67 18.30 -0.50
N PRO A 222 -14.65 18.21 -1.42
CA PRO A 222 -14.45 17.65 -2.76
C PRO A 222 -13.48 18.46 -3.64
N GLU A 223 -13.30 19.74 -3.36
CA GLU A 223 -12.52 20.66 -4.19
C GLU A 223 -11.04 20.70 -3.79
N THR A 224 -10.69 20.18 -2.60
CA THR A 224 -9.34 20.29 -2.04
C THR A 224 -8.56 18.98 -2.19
N GLY A 225 -7.44 19.04 -2.92
CA GLY A 225 -6.43 17.98 -2.91
C GLY A 225 -5.57 18.06 -1.63
N VAL A 226 -5.15 16.90 -1.10
CA VAL A 226 -4.31 16.83 0.10
C VAL A 226 -2.96 16.22 -0.25
N PHE A 227 -1.89 16.90 0.15
CA PHE A 227 -0.52 16.39 0.05
C PHE A 227 0.13 16.43 1.43
N SER A 228 0.62 15.28 1.90
CA SER A 228 1.44 15.21 3.11
C SER A 228 2.92 15.34 2.74
N MET A 229 3.59 16.34 3.31
CA MET A 229 5.00 16.65 3.03
C MET A 229 5.97 16.01 4.04
N GLY A 230 5.55 14.95 4.71
CA GLY A 230 6.35 14.22 5.68
C GLY A 230 5.49 13.39 6.62
N SER A 231 6.15 12.69 7.55
CA SER A 231 5.49 11.91 8.58
C SER A 231 6.16 12.09 9.94
N VAL A 232 5.41 11.82 11.00
CA VAL A 232 5.91 11.94 12.38
C VAL A 232 6.62 10.68 12.89
N GLY A 233 6.71 9.65 12.06
CA GLY A 233 7.22 8.35 12.46
C GLY A 233 6.17 7.49 13.19
N LYS A 234 6.46 6.20 13.30
CA LYS A 234 5.60 5.18 13.93
C LYS A 234 6.34 4.55 15.10
N LEU A 235 5.73 4.56 16.28
CA LEU A 235 6.22 3.88 17.47
C LEU A 235 5.12 2.97 18.00
N MET A 236 5.38 1.67 18.05
CA MET A 236 4.47 0.67 18.63
C MET A 236 5.09 0.09 19.90
N PRO A 237 4.81 0.68 21.09
CA PRO A 237 5.33 0.19 22.34
C PRO A 237 4.62 -1.10 22.75
N PHE A 238 5.39 -2.07 23.25
CA PHE A 238 4.86 -3.29 23.85
C PHE A 238 5.19 -3.28 25.34
N PHE A 239 4.17 -3.46 26.18
CA PHE A 239 4.33 -3.52 27.63
C PHE A 239 4.06 -4.93 28.13
N TYR A 240 5.08 -5.58 28.70
CA TYR A 240 4.93 -6.86 29.39
C TYR A 240 5.05 -6.63 30.90
N ILE A 241 4.00 -6.97 31.65
CA ILE A 241 3.96 -6.79 33.10
C ILE A 241 3.70 -8.14 33.74
N ARG A 242 4.66 -8.63 34.51
CA ARG A 242 4.53 -9.87 35.27
C ARG A 242 4.07 -9.59 36.70
N GLY A 243 2.93 -10.17 37.07
CA GLY A 243 2.46 -10.20 38.45
C GLY A 243 2.93 -11.43 39.22
N TYR A 244 2.66 -11.46 40.49
CA TYR A 244 2.81 -12.63 41.32
C TYR A 244 1.62 -12.82 42.26
N LEU A 245 1.27 -14.09 42.45
CA LEU A 245 0.10 -14.48 43.21
C LEU A 245 0.36 -14.35 44.72
N ALA A 246 -0.68 -13.95 45.45
CA ALA A 246 -0.76 -14.09 46.88
C ALA A 246 -2.09 -14.72 47.30
N HIS A 247 -2.12 -15.36 48.43
CA HIS A 247 -3.37 -15.84 49.03
C HIS A 247 -4.27 -14.64 49.34
N VAL A 248 -5.61 -14.80 49.22
CA VAL A 248 -6.57 -13.73 49.45
C VAL A 248 -6.43 -13.05 50.82
N GLY A 249 -6.07 -13.80 51.88
CA GLY A 249 -5.75 -13.23 53.20
C GLY A 249 -4.43 -12.48 53.32
N LYS A 250 -3.63 -12.44 52.22
CA LYS A 250 -2.33 -11.84 52.14
C LYS A 250 -2.18 -10.98 50.86
N VAL A 251 -3.24 -10.31 50.51
CA VAL A 251 -3.35 -9.56 49.25
C VAL A 251 -2.22 -8.54 49.07
N PHE A 252 -1.69 -7.95 50.15
CA PHE A 252 -0.59 -7.01 50.09
C PHE A 252 0.79 -7.63 49.81
N GLU A 253 0.91 -8.97 49.90
CA GLU A 253 2.12 -9.69 49.51
C GLU A 253 2.15 -10.02 48.01
N GLY A 254 1.03 -9.81 47.30
CA GLY A 254 0.90 -10.05 45.88
C GLY A 254 1.14 -8.76 45.03
N PHE A 255 1.30 -8.92 43.75
CA PHE A 255 1.33 -7.85 42.79
C PHE A 255 0.37 -8.11 41.64
N ASN A 256 -0.68 -7.29 41.55
CA ASN A 256 -1.64 -7.36 40.44
C ASN A 256 -1.14 -6.52 39.26
N PRO A 257 -0.76 -7.15 38.14
CA PRO A 257 -0.21 -6.43 36.99
C PRO A 257 -1.23 -5.48 36.34
N MET A 258 -2.54 -5.74 36.52
CA MET A 258 -3.61 -4.89 35.98
C MET A 258 -3.61 -3.47 36.57
N ASN A 259 -3.18 -3.31 37.83
CA ASN A 259 -3.09 -2.00 38.45
C ASN A 259 -2.07 -1.12 37.73
N LEU A 260 -0.90 -1.67 37.38
CA LEU A 260 0.13 -0.93 36.64
C LEU A 260 -0.28 -0.75 35.18
N LEU A 261 -0.84 -1.78 34.56
CA LEU A 261 -1.31 -1.71 33.17
C LEU A 261 -2.39 -0.62 33.01
N SER A 262 -3.36 -0.55 33.91
CA SER A 262 -4.40 0.47 33.87
C SER A 262 -3.83 1.88 34.03
N ALA A 263 -2.83 2.09 34.89
CA ALA A 263 -2.17 3.36 35.03
C ALA A 263 -1.40 3.77 33.74
N ILE A 264 -0.74 2.83 33.09
CA ILE A 264 -0.07 3.06 31.80
C ILE A 264 -1.11 3.46 30.74
N VAL A 265 -2.20 2.69 30.59
CA VAL A 265 -3.26 2.96 29.63
C VAL A 265 -3.90 4.32 29.87
N GLN A 266 -4.21 4.68 31.12
CA GLN A 266 -4.76 5.99 31.45
C GLN A 266 -3.79 7.12 31.08
N LYS A 267 -2.50 6.96 31.37
CA LYS A 267 -1.49 7.99 31.11
C LYS A 267 -1.19 8.15 29.62
N THR A 268 -1.14 7.07 28.87
CA THR A 268 -0.92 7.11 27.42
C THR A 268 -2.18 7.57 26.66
N GLY A 269 -3.37 7.14 27.10
CA GLY A 269 -4.64 7.54 26.51
C GLY A 269 -4.99 9.03 26.72
N GLN A 270 -4.43 9.68 27.75
CA GLN A 270 -4.65 11.13 27.97
C GLN A 270 -3.90 12.03 26.98
N HIS A 271 -2.88 11.49 26.28
CA HIS A 271 -2.02 12.24 25.36
C HIS A 271 -2.10 11.72 23.91
N GLY A 272 -2.92 10.71 23.65
CA GLY A 272 -3.12 10.14 22.31
C GLY A 272 -4.25 10.83 21.52
N PRO A 273 -4.41 10.48 20.23
CA PRO A 273 -5.47 11.04 19.36
C PRO A 273 -6.89 10.83 19.90
N LEU A 274 -7.09 9.88 20.80
CA LEU A 274 -8.39 9.66 21.49
C LEU A 274 -8.69 10.74 22.54
N GLY A 275 -7.72 11.60 22.90
CA GLY A 275 -7.86 12.73 23.81
C GLY A 275 -8.32 14.03 23.13
N HIS A 276 -8.61 14.04 21.85
CA HIS A 276 -9.22 15.20 21.22
C HIS A 276 -10.63 15.42 21.76
N ARG A 277 -10.74 16.38 22.68
CA ARG A 277 -12.03 16.99 22.99
C ARG A 277 -12.60 17.51 21.68
N ARG A 278 -13.75 16.99 21.31
CA ARG A 278 -14.59 17.66 20.30
C ARG A 278 -14.85 19.08 20.82
N GLN A 279 -14.23 20.06 20.22
CA GLN A 279 -14.69 21.44 20.29
C GLN A 279 -15.71 21.68 19.20
#